data_48c7570e06bc77c16249b5d3db5a8cab
#
_entry.id   48c7570e06bc77c16249b5d3db5a8cab
#
_cell.length_a   1.000
_cell.length_b   1.000
_cell.length_c   1.000
_cell.angle_alpha   90.00
_cell.angle_beta   90.00
_cell.angle_gamma   90.00
#
_symmetry.space_group_name_H-M   'P 1'
#
loop_
_entity.id
_entity.type
_entity.pdbx_description
1 polymer ?
#
loop_
_entity_poly.entity_id
_entity_poly.type
_entity_poly.pdbx_seq_one_letter_code
_entity_poly.pdbx_strand_id
1 'polypeptide(L)'
;MDYDKVEESNINRQLLALTSTIGKKKVDVLKERIKDINAECQVIGIDCFIDKENIDILWNNKIDYFIDACDTISTKKEVIKKCLEYNTNFISSMGTGNKLDPSKLEIVDIRKTINDPLARIIRKFVKDEKINKKIMVLSSKELPVKVQNRTPGSTAFVPSSAGLLIASYVIRKFIKE
;
A
#
# COMPACT_ATOMS: atom_id res chain seq x y z
N MET A 1 -2.45 -9.01 4.29
CA MET A 1 -3.92 -9.03 4.21
C MET A 1 -4.33 -8.62 2.81
N ASP A 2 -5.17 -9.41 2.18
CA ASP A 2 -5.73 -9.21 0.84
C ASP A 2 -6.88 -10.22 0.68
N TYR A 3 -7.97 -9.88 0.04
CA TYR A 3 -9.11 -10.77 -0.21
C TYR A 3 -9.20 -11.25 -1.66
N ASP A 4 -8.31 -10.74 -2.50
CA ASP A 4 -8.32 -11.05 -3.92
C ASP A 4 -7.69 -12.40 -4.24
N LYS A 5 -8.08 -12.93 -5.39
CA LYS A 5 -7.33 -13.97 -6.10
C LYS A 5 -6.37 -13.36 -7.10
N VAL A 6 -5.37 -14.12 -7.48
CA VAL A 6 -4.46 -13.77 -8.57
C VAL A 6 -5.22 -13.82 -9.89
N GLU A 7 -5.15 -12.75 -10.65
CA GLU A 7 -5.75 -12.63 -11.98
C GLU A 7 -4.67 -12.47 -13.04
N GLU A 8 -4.97 -12.83 -14.28
CA GLU A 8 -4.07 -12.64 -15.43
C GLU A 8 -3.65 -11.16 -15.57
N SER A 9 -4.58 -10.24 -15.32
CA SER A 9 -4.34 -8.79 -15.33
C SER A 9 -3.31 -8.31 -14.30
N ASN A 10 -2.91 -9.15 -13.35
CA ASN A 10 -1.92 -8.81 -12.32
C ASN A 10 -0.48 -9.15 -12.74
N ILE A 11 -0.29 -10.03 -13.74
CA ILE A 11 1.03 -10.57 -14.14
C ILE A 11 1.99 -9.45 -14.54
N ASN A 12 1.49 -8.39 -15.13
CA ASN A 12 2.30 -7.27 -15.61
C ASN A 12 3.02 -6.48 -14.50
N ARG A 13 2.64 -6.64 -13.21
CA ARG A 13 3.19 -5.79 -12.12
C ARG A 13 3.26 -6.42 -10.73
N GLN A 14 2.53 -7.48 -10.46
CA GLN A 14 2.49 -8.09 -9.12
C GLN A 14 3.43 -9.30 -9.06
N LEU A 15 4.43 -9.24 -8.19
CA LEU A 15 5.47 -10.26 -8.05
C LEU A 15 4.91 -11.68 -7.77
N LEU A 16 3.75 -11.76 -7.14
CA LEU A 16 3.06 -13.00 -6.81
C LEU A 16 2.29 -13.61 -8.00
N ALA A 17 2.04 -12.80 -9.04
CA ALA A 17 1.18 -13.17 -10.16
C ALA A 17 2.01 -13.83 -11.28
N LEU A 18 1.84 -15.11 -11.42
CA LEU A 18 2.42 -15.98 -12.45
C LEU A 18 1.30 -16.79 -13.09
N THR A 19 1.51 -17.33 -14.29
CA THR A 19 0.55 -18.23 -14.94
C THR A 19 0.14 -19.39 -14.00
N SER A 20 1.10 -19.94 -13.24
CA SER A 20 0.89 -21.04 -12.28
C SER A 20 0.15 -20.64 -11.00
N THR A 21 -0.01 -19.35 -10.74
CA THR A 21 -0.67 -18.83 -9.52
C THR A 21 -2.07 -18.26 -9.80
N ILE A 22 -2.47 -18.09 -11.06
CA ILE A 22 -3.81 -17.58 -11.44
C ILE A 22 -4.90 -18.39 -10.71
N GLY A 23 -5.87 -17.70 -10.13
CA GLY A 23 -7.00 -18.27 -9.37
C GLY A 23 -6.70 -18.59 -7.91
N LYS A 24 -5.43 -18.62 -7.47
CA LYS A 24 -5.06 -18.81 -6.06
C LYS A 24 -5.28 -17.50 -5.28
N LYS A 25 -5.53 -17.61 -3.97
CA LYS A 25 -5.61 -16.44 -3.09
C LYS A 25 -4.26 -15.76 -2.98
N LYS A 26 -4.23 -14.43 -3.11
CA LYS A 26 -2.98 -13.66 -3.04
C LYS A 26 -2.24 -13.86 -1.71
N VAL A 27 -2.97 -13.93 -0.60
CA VAL A 27 -2.39 -14.14 0.74
C VAL A 27 -1.70 -15.51 0.86
N ASP A 28 -2.23 -16.56 0.25
CA ASP A 28 -1.64 -17.89 0.30
C ASP A 28 -0.35 -17.95 -0.54
N VAL A 29 -0.40 -17.41 -1.77
CA VAL A 29 0.78 -17.35 -2.66
C VAL A 29 1.92 -16.57 -2.00
N LEU A 30 1.62 -15.44 -1.35
CA LEU A 30 2.63 -14.65 -0.65
C LEU A 30 3.16 -15.38 0.58
N LYS A 31 2.31 -16.08 1.32
CA LYS A 31 2.73 -16.87 2.48
C LYS A 31 3.70 -17.98 2.10
N GLU A 32 3.40 -18.73 1.04
CA GLU A 32 4.28 -19.77 0.48
C GLU A 32 5.63 -19.16 0.05
N ARG A 33 5.60 -18.05 -0.71
CA ARG A 33 6.82 -17.39 -1.17
C ARG A 33 7.69 -16.89 -0.01
N ILE A 34 7.10 -16.31 1.03
CA ILE A 34 7.88 -15.82 2.18
C ILE A 34 8.54 -16.97 2.91
N LYS A 35 7.84 -18.10 3.08
CA LYS A 35 8.41 -19.31 3.69
C LYS A 35 9.56 -19.91 2.89
N ASP A 36 9.49 -19.83 1.56
CA ASP A 36 10.58 -20.29 0.68
C ASP A 36 11.82 -19.38 0.74
N ILE A 37 11.63 -18.09 1.05
CA ILE A 37 12.73 -17.13 1.25
C ILE A 37 13.31 -17.24 2.67
N ASN A 38 12.45 -17.36 3.69
CA ASN A 38 12.83 -17.44 5.09
C ASN A 38 11.83 -18.31 5.87
N ALA A 39 12.22 -19.56 6.13
CA ALA A 39 11.40 -20.55 6.82
C ALA A 39 11.03 -20.15 8.25
N GLU A 40 11.90 -19.36 8.92
CA GLU A 40 11.68 -18.89 10.30
C GLU A 40 10.67 -17.73 10.39
N CYS A 41 10.32 -17.10 9.25
CA CYS A 41 9.40 -15.99 9.23
C CYS A 41 7.97 -16.46 9.57
N GLN A 42 7.39 -15.90 10.62
CA GLN A 42 5.98 -16.14 10.97
C GLN A 42 5.08 -15.26 10.11
N VAL A 43 4.30 -15.88 9.23
CA VAL A 43 3.40 -15.18 8.31
C VAL A 43 1.95 -15.47 8.65
N ILE A 44 1.20 -14.42 8.99
CA ILE A 44 -0.26 -14.48 9.18
C ILE A 44 -0.93 -13.89 7.95
N GLY A 45 -1.51 -14.75 7.13
CA GLY A 45 -2.35 -14.36 5.98
C GLY A 45 -3.78 -14.08 6.45
N ILE A 46 -4.31 -12.89 6.17
CA ILE A 46 -5.71 -12.55 6.46
C ILE A 46 -6.43 -12.38 5.12
N ASP A 47 -7.27 -13.36 4.80
CA ASP A 47 -8.12 -13.38 3.60
C ASP A 47 -9.47 -12.72 3.94
N CYS A 48 -9.49 -11.38 3.96
CA CYS A 48 -10.67 -10.62 4.29
C CYS A 48 -10.61 -9.22 3.67
N PHE A 49 -11.74 -8.74 3.18
CA PHE A 49 -11.92 -7.32 2.89
C PHE A 49 -12.00 -6.55 4.20
N ILE A 50 -11.20 -5.51 4.33
CA ILE A 50 -11.18 -4.68 5.54
C ILE A 50 -11.97 -3.40 5.31
N ASP A 51 -12.90 -3.17 6.22
CA ASP A 51 -13.72 -1.98 6.30
C ASP A 51 -13.79 -1.45 7.74
N LYS A 52 -14.66 -0.49 7.96
CA LYS A 52 -14.85 0.15 9.28
C LYS A 52 -15.35 -0.83 10.35
N GLU A 53 -16.07 -1.88 9.98
CA GLU A 53 -16.71 -2.79 10.93
C GLU A 53 -15.73 -3.84 11.48
N ASN A 54 -14.71 -4.20 10.68
CA ASN A 54 -13.78 -5.27 11.03
C ASN A 54 -12.32 -4.84 11.15
N ILE A 55 -11.98 -3.58 10.93
CA ILE A 55 -10.59 -3.08 10.88
C ILE A 55 -9.82 -3.36 12.19
N ASP A 56 -10.50 -3.46 13.32
CA ASP A 56 -9.88 -3.71 14.62
C ASP A 56 -9.17 -5.07 14.71
N ILE A 57 -9.52 -6.04 13.86
CA ILE A 57 -8.82 -7.33 13.78
C ILE A 57 -7.32 -7.16 13.48
N LEU A 58 -6.92 -6.07 12.83
CA LEU A 58 -5.53 -5.79 12.50
C LEU A 58 -4.69 -5.43 13.72
N TRP A 59 -5.33 -4.96 14.81
CA TRP A 59 -4.65 -4.57 16.05
C TRP A 59 -4.75 -5.62 17.18
N ASN A 60 -5.14 -6.85 16.86
CA ASN A 60 -5.14 -7.96 17.81
C ASN A 60 -3.73 -8.33 18.32
N ASN A 61 -2.70 -7.91 17.62
CA ASN A 61 -1.31 -8.05 18.02
C ASN A 61 -0.61 -6.69 18.01
N LYS A 62 0.50 -6.59 18.74
CA LYS A 62 1.36 -5.40 18.67
C LYS A 62 1.87 -5.20 17.24
N ILE A 63 1.72 -3.99 16.73
CA ILE A 63 2.23 -3.59 15.42
C ILE A 63 3.35 -2.59 15.63
N ASP A 64 4.56 -2.94 15.21
CA ASP A 64 5.72 -2.05 15.25
C ASP A 64 5.70 -1.06 14.07
N TYR A 65 5.21 -1.48 12.91
CA TYR A 65 5.03 -0.63 11.75
C TYR A 65 3.90 -1.12 10.85
N PHE A 66 3.02 -0.22 10.42
CA PHE A 66 1.91 -0.53 9.51
C PHE A 66 2.21 0.00 8.10
N ILE A 67 2.12 -0.85 7.09
CA ILE A 67 2.24 -0.47 5.68
C ILE A 67 0.87 -0.60 5.02
N ASP A 68 0.30 0.52 4.61
CA ASP A 68 -0.94 0.57 3.87
C ASP A 68 -0.65 0.68 2.37
N ALA A 69 -0.93 -0.38 1.62
CA ALA A 69 -0.83 -0.45 0.17
C ALA A 69 -2.17 -0.77 -0.51
N CYS A 70 -3.30 -0.62 0.20
CA CYS A 70 -4.62 -0.80 -0.40
C CYS A 70 -5.00 0.38 -1.31
N ASP A 71 -5.93 0.18 -2.23
CA ASP A 71 -6.45 1.22 -3.13
C ASP A 71 -7.84 1.75 -2.71
N THR A 72 -8.49 1.09 -1.76
CA THR A 72 -9.82 1.45 -1.25
C THR A 72 -9.75 2.67 -0.34
N ILE A 73 -10.34 3.78 -0.79
CA ILE A 73 -10.27 5.09 -0.11
C ILE A 73 -10.86 5.04 1.31
N SER A 74 -12.00 4.36 1.50
CA SER A 74 -12.63 4.22 2.81
C SER A 74 -11.71 3.51 3.79
N THR A 75 -11.14 2.37 3.39
CA THR A 75 -10.19 1.59 4.20
C THR A 75 -8.95 2.42 4.55
N LYS A 76 -8.36 3.16 3.59
CA LYS A 76 -7.23 4.05 3.86
C LYS A 76 -7.52 5.08 4.95
N LYS A 77 -8.70 5.70 4.91
CA LYS A 77 -9.10 6.69 5.93
C LYS A 77 -9.21 6.07 7.31
N GLU A 78 -9.81 4.89 7.41
CA GLU A 78 -9.95 4.18 8.69
C GLU A 78 -8.59 3.68 9.20
N VAL A 79 -7.70 3.18 8.32
CA VAL A 79 -6.32 2.82 8.69
C VAL A 79 -5.58 4.02 9.27
N ILE A 80 -5.69 5.20 8.64
CA ILE A 80 -5.05 6.42 9.16
C ILE A 80 -5.59 6.76 10.57
N LYS A 81 -6.92 6.73 10.76
CA LYS A 81 -7.54 6.99 12.07
C LYS A 81 -7.02 6.01 13.13
N LYS A 82 -7.05 4.71 12.83
CA LYS A 82 -6.61 3.66 13.75
C LYS A 82 -5.11 3.74 14.07
N CYS A 83 -4.26 3.99 13.09
CA CYS A 83 -2.83 4.20 13.35
C CYS A 83 -2.57 5.41 14.25
N LEU A 84 -3.37 6.46 14.13
CA LEU A 84 -3.28 7.65 15.00
C LEU A 84 -3.80 7.34 16.41
N GLU A 85 -4.92 6.65 16.53
CA GLU A 85 -5.54 6.23 17.78
C GLU A 85 -4.60 5.34 18.60
N TYR A 86 -4.02 4.31 17.98
CA TYR A 86 -3.11 3.36 18.63
C TYR A 86 -1.64 3.84 18.65
N ASN A 87 -1.36 5.06 18.20
CA ASN A 87 0.00 5.60 18.06
C ASN A 87 0.96 4.68 17.29
N THR A 88 0.44 3.95 16.30
CA THR A 88 1.21 3.03 15.47
C THR A 88 1.97 3.79 14.39
N ASN A 89 3.26 3.49 14.21
CA ASN A 89 4.03 4.02 13.08
C ASN A 89 3.49 3.46 11.77
N PHE A 90 3.33 4.30 10.76
CA PHE A 90 2.79 3.83 9.48
C PHE A 90 3.26 4.64 8.28
N ILE A 91 3.12 4.05 7.10
CA ILE A 91 3.24 4.69 5.79
C ILE A 91 2.13 4.20 4.87
N SER A 92 1.58 5.09 4.06
CA SER A 92 0.53 4.75 3.10
C SER A 92 1.02 4.99 1.66
N SER A 93 0.80 4.04 0.78
CA SER A 93 1.05 4.19 -0.65
C SER A 93 -0.10 4.95 -1.31
N MET A 94 0.23 5.98 -2.09
CA MET A 94 -0.74 6.69 -2.92
C MET A 94 -0.84 6.05 -4.32
N GLY A 95 -1.48 6.72 -5.27
CA GLY A 95 -1.73 6.16 -6.59
C GLY A 95 -0.47 5.97 -7.43
N THR A 96 -0.28 4.75 -7.97
CA THR A 96 0.81 4.42 -8.90
C THR A 96 0.34 4.17 -10.32
N GLY A 97 -0.98 4.18 -10.56
CA GLY A 97 -1.56 3.98 -11.88
C GLY A 97 -1.36 5.17 -12.82
N ASN A 98 -1.31 4.89 -14.13
CA ASN A 98 -1.07 5.86 -15.20
C ASN A 98 0.25 6.63 -15.07
N LYS A 99 1.29 6.02 -14.51
CA LYS A 99 2.61 6.59 -14.31
C LYS A 99 3.67 5.65 -14.87
N LEU A 100 4.74 6.21 -15.43
CA LEU A 100 5.77 5.48 -16.17
C LEU A 100 7.18 5.67 -15.57
N ASP A 101 7.41 6.79 -14.90
CA ASP A 101 8.73 7.17 -14.39
C ASP A 101 8.86 6.90 -12.87
N PRO A 102 9.55 5.81 -12.48
CA PRO A 102 9.77 5.51 -11.07
C PRO A 102 10.70 6.51 -10.35
N SER A 103 11.50 7.29 -11.09
CA SER A 103 12.37 8.32 -10.49
C SER A 103 11.59 9.49 -9.90
N LYS A 104 10.32 9.63 -10.24
CA LYS A 104 9.40 10.63 -9.69
C LYS A 104 8.75 10.22 -8.38
N LEU A 105 9.00 9.00 -7.90
CA LEU A 105 8.51 8.54 -6.60
C LEU A 105 9.25 9.22 -5.46
N GLU A 106 8.49 9.61 -4.43
CA GLU A 106 9.04 10.21 -3.22
C GLU A 106 8.23 9.79 -1.98
N ILE A 107 8.90 9.80 -0.82
CA ILE A 107 8.24 9.62 0.49
C ILE A 107 8.20 10.97 1.18
N VAL A 108 6.98 11.49 1.35
CA VAL A 108 6.72 12.85 1.87
C VAL A 108 5.52 12.87 2.81
N ASP A 109 5.33 13.98 3.52
CA ASP A 109 4.05 14.23 4.18
C ASP A 109 2.93 14.38 3.15
N ILE A 110 1.76 13.82 3.43
CA ILE A 110 0.59 13.87 2.54
C ILE A 110 0.28 15.29 2.05
N ARG A 111 0.52 16.32 2.87
CA ARG A 111 0.26 17.72 2.56
C ARG A 111 1.16 18.26 1.45
N LYS A 112 2.32 17.62 1.21
CA LYS A 112 3.30 18.01 0.19
C LYS A 112 3.11 17.30 -1.15
N THR A 113 2.17 16.35 -1.23
CA THR A 113 1.94 15.58 -2.45
C THR A 113 1.32 16.44 -3.55
N ILE A 114 1.68 16.16 -4.80
CA ILE A 114 1.16 16.81 -6.01
C ILE A 114 0.77 15.74 -7.04
N ASN A 115 0.00 16.12 -8.05
CA ASN A 115 -0.30 15.30 -9.25
C ASN A 115 -0.88 13.90 -8.99
N ASP A 116 -1.48 13.67 -7.80
CA ASP A 116 -2.04 12.38 -7.44
C ASP A 116 -3.50 12.54 -6.99
N PRO A 117 -4.46 11.97 -7.74
CA PRO A 117 -5.88 12.08 -7.42
C PRO A 117 -6.25 11.44 -6.08
N LEU A 118 -5.66 10.28 -5.75
CA LEU A 118 -5.89 9.59 -4.47
C LEU A 118 -5.34 10.44 -3.31
N ALA A 119 -4.09 10.92 -3.44
CA ALA A 119 -3.51 11.79 -2.44
C ALA A 119 -4.32 13.07 -2.23
N ARG A 120 -4.94 13.63 -3.26
CA ARG A 120 -5.84 14.79 -3.14
C ARG A 120 -7.03 14.49 -2.22
N ILE A 121 -7.61 13.30 -2.34
CA ILE A 121 -8.75 12.90 -1.48
C ILE A 121 -8.28 12.73 -0.04
N ILE A 122 -7.13 12.09 0.17
CA ILE A 122 -6.58 11.88 1.52
C ILE A 122 -6.13 13.21 2.15
N ARG A 123 -5.54 14.14 1.38
CA ARG A 123 -5.24 15.50 1.88
C ARG A 123 -6.49 16.23 2.36
N LYS A 124 -7.58 16.15 1.58
CA LYS A 124 -8.86 16.74 1.98
C LYS A 124 -9.36 16.12 3.29
N PHE A 125 -9.37 14.80 3.38
CA PHE A 125 -9.74 14.09 4.60
C PHE A 125 -8.90 14.52 5.81
N VAL A 126 -7.57 14.57 5.69
CA VAL A 126 -6.66 15.00 6.76
C VAL A 126 -6.96 16.43 7.21
N LYS A 127 -7.32 17.33 6.28
CA LYS A 127 -7.73 18.71 6.58
C LYS A 127 -9.09 18.75 7.29
N ASP A 128 -10.08 18.05 6.77
CA ASP A 128 -11.46 18.06 7.28
C ASP A 128 -11.52 17.47 8.71
N GLU A 129 -10.77 16.41 8.98
CA GLU A 129 -10.62 15.78 10.32
C GLU A 129 -9.63 16.53 11.24
N LYS A 130 -9.08 17.65 10.80
CA LYS A 130 -8.12 18.49 11.57
C LYS A 130 -6.92 17.70 12.13
N ILE A 131 -6.45 16.71 11.36
CA ILE A 131 -5.31 15.89 11.75
C ILE A 131 -4.03 16.71 11.65
N ASN A 132 -3.38 17.00 12.77
CA ASN A 132 -2.13 17.77 12.82
C ASN A 132 -0.88 16.89 12.74
N LYS A 133 -0.99 15.61 13.13
CA LYS A 133 0.12 14.66 13.07
C LYS A 133 0.59 14.46 11.62
N LYS A 134 1.88 14.30 11.44
CA LYS A 134 2.50 14.06 10.14
C LYS A 134 2.08 12.70 9.59
N ILE A 135 1.59 12.68 8.35
CA ILE A 135 1.18 11.46 7.65
C ILE A 135 2.15 11.19 6.52
N MET A 136 3.04 10.21 6.71
CA MET A 136 4.01 9.84 5.69
C MET A 136 3.37 8.98 4.61
N VAL A 137 3.59 9.36 3.36
CA VAL A 137 3.07 8.64 2.20
C VAL A 137 4.14 8.49 1.12
N LEU A 138 4.04 7.41 0.34
CA LEU A 138 4.71 7.32 -0.93
C LEU A 138 3.78 7.87 -2.01
N SER A 139 4.26 8.80 -2.79
CA SER A 139 3.53 9.39 -3.92
C SER A 139 4.47 9.67 -5.08
N SER A 140 3.95 9.84 -6.29
CA SER A 140 4.72 10.25 -7.45
C SER A 140 4.39 11.69 -7.85
N LYS A 141 5.42 12.47 -8.17
CA LYS A 141 5.28 13.82 -8.74
C LYS A 141 4.89 13.82 -10.21
N GLU A 142 4.94 12.67 -10.86
CA GLU A 142 4.59 12.54 -12.28
C GLU A 142 3.13 12.90 -12.51
N LEU A 143 2.86 13.64 -13.57
CA LEU A 143 1.49 13.83 -14.05
C LEU A 143 0.97 12.51 -14.62
N PRO A 144 -0.21 12.02 -14.21
CA PRO A 144 -0.77 10.79 -14.77
C PRO A 144 -0.95 10.91 -16.30
N VAL A 145 -0.53 9.88 -17.01
CA VAL A 145 -0.79 9.77 -18.45
C VAL A 145 -2.31 9.71 -18.66
N LYS A 146 -2.81 10.53 -19.57
CA LYS A 146 -4.22 10.50 -19.95
C LYS A 146 -4.50 9.23 -20.76
N VAL A 147 -5.36 8.37 -20.26
CA VAL A 147 -5.85 7.18 -20.95
C VAL A 147 -7.33 7.34 -21.28
N GLN A 148 -7.76 6.75 -22.38
CA GLN A 148 -9.18 6.80 -22.79
C GLN A 148 -10.06 5.90 -21.93
N ASN A 149 -9.48 4.87 -21.31
CA ASN A 149 -10.20 3.92 -20.48
C ASN A 149 -10.40 4.44 -19.05
N ARG A 150 -11.51 4.04 -18.42
CA ARG A 150 -11.80 4.37 -16.99
C ARG A 150 -10.86 3.66 -16.03
N THR A 151 -10.36 2.48 -16.37
CA THR A 151 -9.43 1.71 -15.54
C THR A 151 -8.01 2.25 -15.73
N PRO A 152 -7.32 2.65 -14.63
CA PRO A 152 -5.94 3.10 -14.72
C PRO A 152 -5.03 1.98 -15.25
N GLY A 153 -4.19 2.31 -16.22
CA GLY A 153 -3.12 1.43 -16.67
C GLY A 153 -1.99 1.35 -15.64
N SER A 154 -1.22 0.28 -15.68
CA SER A 154 -0.02 0.13 -14.86
C SER A 154 1.06 -0.63 -15.59
N THR A 155 2.31 -0.37 -15.24
CA THR A 155 3.50 -1.09 -15.67
C THR A 155 4.18 -1.74 -14.47
N ALA A 156 5.16 -2.61 -14.70
CA ALA A 156 5.94 -3.18 -13.61
C ALA A 156 6.82 -2.14 -12.89
N PHE A 157 7.17 -1.04 -13.56
CA PHE A 157 8.20 -0.13 -13.07
C PHE A 157 7.78 0.67 -11.84
N VAL A 158 6.68 1.39 -11.91
CA VAL A 158 6.28 2.33 -10.84
C VAL A 158 5.74 1.60 -9.61
N PRO A 159 4.78 0.65 -9.69
CA PRO A 159 4.29 -0.07 -8.52
C PRO A 159 5.37 -0.87 -7.79
N SER A 160 6.25 -1.57 -8.55
CA SER A 160 7.32 -2.37 -7.92
C SER A 160 8.36 -1.48 -7.22
N SER A 161 8.79 -0.38 -7.87
CA SER A 161 9.69 0.60 -7.24
C SER A 161 9.07 1.25 -6.02
N ALA A 162 7.76 1.51 -6.03
CA ALA A 162 7.03 2.02 -4.89
C ALA A 162 7.11 1.06 -3.69
N GLY A 163 6.89 -0.24 -3.92
CA GLY A 163 7.02 -1.26 -2.88
C GLY A 163 8.44 -1.34 -2.31
N LEU A 164 9.48 -1.32 -3.16
CA LEU A 164 10.88 -1.34 -2.74
C LEU A 164 11.27 -0.08 -1.95
N LEU A 165 10.80 1.10 -2.34
CA LEU A 165 11.06 2.35 -1.62
C LEU A 165 10.39 2.35 -0.24
N ILE A 166 9.15 1.87 -0.12
CA ILE A 166 8.47 1.73 1.17
C ILE A 166 9.24 0.75 2.06
N ALA A 167 9.60 -0.42 1.55
CA ALA A 167 10.36 -1.42 2.30
C ALA A 167 11.69 -0.85 2.81
N SER A 168 12.46 -0.20 1.92
CA SER A 168 13.72 0.48 2.30
C SER A 168 13.51 1.55 3.37
N TYR A 169 12.45 2.35 3.25
CA TYR A 169 12.14 3.39 4.23
C TYR A 169 11.84 2.81 5.61
N VAL A 170 11.02 1.75 5.67
CA VAL A 170 10.63 1.09 6.93
C VAL A 170 11.82 0.41 7.58
N ILE A 171 12.58 -0.39 6.82
CA ILE A 171 13.77 -1.11 7.35
C ILE A 171 14.79 -0.12 7.92
N ARG A 172 15.04 1.00 7.23
CA ARG A 172 15.97 2.03 7.76
C ARG A 172 15.50 2.68 9.06
N LYS A 173 14.21 2.63 9.41
CA LYS A 173 13.73 3.06 10.73
C LYS A 173 14.14 2.12 11.83
N PHE A 174 14.11 0.81 11.57
CA PHE A 174 14.53 -0.20 12.54
C PHE A 174 16.06 -0.31 12.70
N ILE A 175 16.85 0.01 11.67
CA ILE A 175 18.32 -0.06 11.75
C ILE A 175 18.92 1.17 12.46
N LYS A 176 18.22 2.31 12.48
CA LYS A 176 18.71 3.56 13.08
C LYS A 176 18.34 3.74 14.54
N GLU A 177 17.54 2.85 15.07
CA GLU A 177 17.22 2.74 16.49
C GLU A 177 18.16 1.76 17.18
#